data_5de616da2f1b5c0ef9ce22c558612a03
#
_entry.id   5de616da2f1b5c0ef9ce22c558612a03
#
_cell.length_a   1.000
_cell.length_b   1.000
_cell.length_c   1.000
_cell.angle_alpha   90.00
_cell.angle_beta   90.00
_cell.angle_gamma   90.00
#
_symmetry.space_group_name_H-M   'P 1'
#
loop_
_entity.id
_entity.type
_entity.pdbx_description
1 polymer ?
#
loop_
_entity_poly.entity_id
_entity_poly.type
_entity_poly.pdbx_seq_one_letter_code
_entity_poly.pdbx_strand_id
1 'polypeptide(L)'
;MRHRHGLRKLNRTSSHRLAMLRNMTVSLLKHEAIKTTLPKAKELRRVAEPIITLGKSPTLANRRLAFNRLRDRDIVVKLFDELGPRYKARKGGYLRILKMGFRQGDNAPMAYVELLDRPEPVDEADEKDKDAKKPAKPVKKETKKESRKEAKAA
;
A
#
# COMPACT_ATOMS: atom_id res chain seq x y z
N MET A 1 -14.78 -7.77 -36.71
CA MET A 1 -14.27 -8.88 -35.87
C MET A 1 -13.61 -8.30 -34.60
N ARG A 2 -13.89 -8.83 -33.42
CA ARG A 2 -13.27 -8.38 -32.17
C ARG A 2 -12.00 -9.19 -31.94
N HIS A 3 -10.85 -8.58 -32.18
CA HIS A 3 -9.53 -9.24 -32.11
C HIS A 3 -9.03 -9.52 -30.69
N ARG A 4 -9.89 -9.89 -29.73
CA ARG A 4 -9.55 -10.16 -28.31
C ARG A 4 -8.81 -9.00 -27.60
N HIS A 5 -8.83 -7.78 -28.16
CA HIS A 5 -8.25 -6.60 -27.54
C HIS A 5 -9.19 -6.10 -26.43
N GLY A 6 -9.04 -6.71 -25.27
CA GLY A 6 -9.86 -6.39 -24.12
C GLY A 6 -9.60 -5.03 -23.48
N LEU A 7 -8.50 -4.35 -23.84
CA LEU A 7 -8.09 -3.11 -23.21
C LEU A 7 -8.56 -1.89 -24.02
N ARG A 8 -9.03 -0.85 -23.30
CA ARG A 8 -9.34 0.44 -23.90
C ARG A 8 -8.04 1.12 -24.35
N LYS A 9 -8.05 1.74 -25.51
CA LYS A 9 -6.88 2.48 -26.03
C LYS A 9 -6.50 3.67 -25.15
N LEU A 10 -7.49 4.32 -24.50
CA LEU A 10 -7.32 5.50 -23.63
C LEU A 10 -6.59 6.66 -24.34
N ASN A 11 -6.70 6.73 -25.67
CA ASN A 11 -6.02 7.71 -26.53
C ASN A 11 -4.49 7.76 -26.29
N ARG A 12 -3.85 6.57 -26.14
CA ARG A 12 -2.42 6.44 -25.83
C ARG A 12 -1.77 5.38 -26.72
N THR A 13 -0.47 5.54 -26.99
CA THR A 13 0.36 4.51 -27.61
C THR A 13 0.44 3.28 -26.71
N SER A 14 0.81 2.12 -27.25
CA SER A 14 0.90 0.87 -26.49
C SER A 14 1.87 0.95 -25.32
N SER A 15 3.07 1.50 -25.55
CA SER A 15 4.10 1.67 -24.52
C SER A 15 3.66 2.63 -23.41
N HIS A 16 3.11 3.78 -23.77
CA HIS A 16 2.61 4.77 -22.82
C HIS A 16 1.44 4.21 -21.99
N ARG A 17 0.51 3.47 -22.61
CA ARG A 17 -0.59 2.82 -21.90
C ARG A 17 -0.08 1.77 -20.90
N LEU A 18 0.89 0.94 -21.28
CA LEU A 18 1.50 -0.04 -20.41
C LEU A 18 2.19 0.62 -19.22
N ALA A 19 3.00 1.64 -19.45
CA ALA A 19 3.67 2.40 -18.39
C ALA A 19 2.67 3.06 -17.44
N MET A 20 1.62 3.70 -17.98
CA MET A 20 0.56 4.32 -17.17
C MET A 20 -0.13 3.30 -16.26
N LEU A 21 -0.55 2.16 -16.79
CA LEU A 21 -1.22 1.13 -15.98
C LEU A 21 -0.29 0.51 -14.95
N ARG A 22 1.00 0.32 -15.27
CA ARG A 22 2.03 -0.11 -14.32
C ARG A 22 2.14 0.86 -13.16
N ASN A 23 2.36 2.15 -13.45
CA ASN A 23 2.50 3.18 -12.42
C ASN A 23 1.24 3.30 -11.55
N MET A 24 0.06 3.23 -12.15
CA MET A 24 -1.20 3.24 -11.41
C MET A 24 -1.33 2.00 -10.50
N THR A 25 -0.88 0.83 -10.94
CA THR A 25 -0.89 -0.39 -10.13
C THR A 25 0.08 -0.27 -8.96
N VAL A 26 1.30 0.22 -9.18
CA VAL A 26 2.27 0.52 -8.13
C VAL A 26 1.68 1.48 -7.10
N SER A 27 1.10 2.59 -7.54
CA SER A 27 0.45 3.58 -6.66
C SER A 27 -0.72 2.97 -5.87
N LEU A 28 -1.53 2.13 -6.52
CA LEU A 28 -2.64 1.45 -5.85
C LEU A 28 -2.17 0.49 -4.77
N LEU A 29 -1.13 -0.32 -5.03
CA LEU A 29 -0.58 -1.26 -4.04
C LEU A 29 0.12 -0.52 -2.90
N LYS A 30 0.75 0.64 -3.19
CA LYS A 30 1.43 1.47 -2.20
C LYS A 30 0.45 2.12 -1.23
N HIS A 31 -0.54 2.84 -1.76
CA HIS A 31 -1.48 3.67 -1.00
C HIS A 31 -2.79 2.97 -0.67
N GLU A 32 -3.02 1.78 -1.24
CA GLU A 32 -4.24 0.97 -1.12
C GLU A 32 -5.52 1.65 -1.63
N ALA A 33 -5.45 2.92 -1.99
CA ALA A 33 -6.54 3.69 -2.58
C ALA A 33 -6.01 4.81 -3.47
N ILE A 34 -6.65 5.01 -4.64
CA ILE A 34 -6.27 6.09 -5.58
C ILE A 34 -7.52 6.72 -6.23
N LYS A 35 -7.42 8.00 -6.56
CA LYS A 35 -8.41 8.72 -7.38
C LYS A 35 -7.97 8.74 -8.83
N THR A 36 -8.87 8.38 -9.75
CA THR A 36 -8.58 8.37 -11.19
C THR A 36 -9.86 8.53 -12.00
N THR A 37 -9.74 8.61 -13.33
CA THR A 37 -10.94 8.63 -14.19
C THR A 37 -11.56 7.25 -14.30
N LEU A 38 -12.89 7.18 -14.42
CA LEU A 38 -13.65 5.93 -14.47
C LEU A 38 -13.19 4.95 -15.57
N PRO A 39 -12.86 5.40 -16.81
CA PRO A 39 -12.31 4.49 -17.82
C PRO A 39 -10.98 3.86 -17.43
N LYS A 40 -10.06 4.63 -16.80
CA LYS A 40 -8.78 4.11 -16.31
C LYS A 40 -8.97 3.14 -15.14
N ALA A 41 -9.87 3.44 -14.20
CA ALA A 41 -10.20 2.56 -13.08
C ALA A 41 -10.67 1.19 -13.57
N LYS A 42 -11.55 1.13 -14.58
CA LYS A 42 -12.04 -0.13 -15.17
C LYS A 42 -10.93 -0.96 -15.82
N GLU A 43 -9.96 -0.33 -16.47
CA GLU A 43 -8.83 -1.04 -17.07
C GLU A 43 -7.77 -1.45 -16.03
N LEU A 44 -7.57 -0.62 -15.00
CA LEU A 44 -6.64 -0.92 -13.91
C LEU A 44 -6.97 -2.25 -13.22
N ARG A 45 -8.26 -2.56 -13.03
CA ARG A 45 -8.70 -3.81 -12.42
C ARG A 45 -8.15 -5.04 -13.13
N ARG A 46 -8.12 -5.03 -14.46
CA ARG A 46 -7.60 -6.13 -15.28
C ARG A 46 -6.10 -6.37 -15.12
N VAL A 47 -5.36 -5.35 -14.73
CA VAL A 47 -3.90 -5.42 -14.53
C VAL A 47 -3.56 -5.72 -13.06
N ALA A 48 -4.25 -5.08 -12.13
CA ALA A 48 -3.94 -5.19 -10.70
C ALA A 48 -4.40 -6.52 -10.09
N GLU A 49 -5.59 -7.02 -10.42
CA GLU A 49 -6.11 -8.28 -9.84
C GLU A 49 -5.22 -9.50 -10.12
N PRO A 50 -4.71 -9.73 -11.33
CA PRO A 50 -3.78 -10.83 -11.58
C PRO A 50 -2.46 -10.69 -10.80
N ILE A 51 -2.00 -9.49 -10.51
CA ILE A 51 -0.79 -9.25 -9.72
C ILE A 51 -1.04 -9.60 -8.25
N ILE A 52 -2.19 -9.21 -7.69
CA ILE A 52 -2.59 -9.60 -6.33
C ILE A 52 -2.73 -11.13 -6.24
N THR A 53 -3.28 -11.77 -7.25
CA THR A 53 -3.38 -13.24 -7.30
C THR A 53 -2.02 -13.92 -7.27
N LEU A 54 -0.98 -13.37 -7.94
CA LEU A 54 0.40 -13.88 -7.83
C LEU A 54 0.93 -13.77 -6.39
N GLY A 55 0.58 -12.69 -5.67
CA GLY A 55 0.99 -12.47 -4.29
C GLY A 55 0.56 -13.57 -3.31
N LYS A 56 -0.52 -14.29 -3.61
CA LYS A 56 -1.01 -15.39 -2.76
C LYS A 56 -0.08 -16.59 -2.67
N SER A 57 0.75 -16.81 -3.68
CA SER A 57 1.66 -17.95 -3.77
C SER A 57 3.11 -17.45 -3.80
N PRO A 58 3.83 -17.41 -2.67
CA PRO A 58 5.14 -16.77 -2.55
C PRO A 58 6.28 -17.62 -3.13
N THR A 59 6.13 -18.09 -4.37
CA THR A 59 7.19 -18.80 -5.08
C THR A 59 8.19 -17.83 -5.70
N LEU A 60 9.45 -18.26 -5.89
CA LEU A 60 10.48 -17.45 -6.54
C LEU A 60 10.05 -17.02 -7.96
N ALA A 61 9.39 -17.94 -8.71
CA ALA A 61 8.88 -17.65 -10.03
C ALA A 61 7.85 -16.51 -10.02
N ASN A 62 6.90 -16.55 -9.07
CA ASN A 62 5.88 -15.51 -8.93
C ASN A 62 6.48 -14.18 -8.49
N ARG A 63 7.49 -14.17 -7.58
CA ARG A 63 8.22 -12.95 -7.20
C ARG A 63 8.93 -12.32 -8.41
N ARG A 64 9.63 -13.11 -9.22
CA ARG A 64 10.25 -12.63 -10.46
C ARG A 64 9.25 -12.10 -11.48
N LEU A 65 8.10 -12.76 -11.65
CA LEU A 65 7.04 -12.33 -12.54
C LEU A 65 6.38 -11.03 -12.07
N ALA A 66 6.08 -10.91 -10.76
CA ALA A 66 5.56 -9.68 -10.17
C ALA A 66 6.54 -8.52 -10.35
N PHE A 67 7.82 -8.73 -10.08
CA PHE A 67 8.85 -7.71 -10.32
C PHE A 67 8.95 -7.29 -11.79
N ASN A 68 8.88 -8.24 -12.72
CA ASN A 68 8.89 -7.91 -14.16
C ASN A 68 7.69 -7.02 -14.56
N ARG A 69 6.53 -7.21 -13.92
CA ARG A 69 5.32 -6.42 -14.19
C ARG A 69 5.32 -5.06 -13.49
N LEU A 70 5.80 -4.98 -12.25
CA LEU A 70 5.75 -3.76 -11.43
C LEU A 70 7.01 -2.91 -11.57
N ARG A 71 8.21 -3.54 -11.63
CA ARG A 71 9.53 -2.88 -11.67
C ARG A 71 9.85 -2.05 -10.41
N ASP A 72 9.24 -2.40 -9.29
CA ASP A 72 9.43 -1.76 -7.99
C ASP A 72 9.62 -2.86 -6.95
N ARG A 73 10.75 -2.83 -6.21
CA ARG A 73 11.12 -3.87 -5.23
C ARG A 73 10.27 -3.78 -3.97
N ASP A 74 10.08 -2.57 -3.45
CA ASP A 74 9.38 -2.34 -2.19
C ASP A 74 7.92 -2.77 -2.29
N ILE A 75 7.30 -2.46 -3.44
CA ILE A 75 5.91 -2.87 -3.71
C ILE A 75 5.79 -4.39 -3.89
N VAL A 76 6.81 -5.04 -4.45
CA VAL A 76 6.83 -6.52 -4.53
C VAL A 76 6.94 -7.13 -3.14
N VAL A 77 7.78 -6.58 -2.26
CA VAL A 77 7.85 -7.03 -0.86
C VAL A 77 6.48 -6.88 -0.20
N LYS A 78 5.88 -5.68 -0.22
CA LYS A 78 4.53 -5.44 0.33
C LYS A 78 3.48 -6.40 -0.24
N LEU A 79 3.55 -6.68 -1.55
CA LEU A 79 2.61 -7.58 -2.22
C LEU A 79 2.64 -9.00 -1.64
N PHE A 80 3.83 -9.56 -1.36
CA PHE A 80 3.95 -10.94 -0.89
C PHE A 80 3.86 -11.07 0.64
N ASP A 81 4.29 -10.07 1.38
CA ASP A 81 4.39 -10.14 2.83
C ASP A 81 3.10 -9.64 3.52
N GLU A 82 2.40 -8.64 2.94
CA GLU A 82 1.19 -8.07 3.51
C GLU A 82 -0.08 -8.45 2.72
N LEU A 83 -0.12 -8.09 1.42
CA LEU A 83 -1.33 -8.23 0.62
C LEU A 83 -1.63 -9.69 0.28
N GLY A 84 -0.61 -10.52 0.02
CA GLY A 84 -0.76 -11.93 -0.29
C GLY A 84 -1.51 -12.70 0.81
N PRO A 85 -1.04 -12.67 2.07
CA PRO A 85 -1.73 -13.25 3.20
C PRO A 85 -3.13 -12.70 3.41
N ARG A 86 -3.32 -11.37 3.31
CA ARG A 86 -4.61 -10.69 3.46
C ARG A 86 -5.67 -11.25 2.50
N TYR A 87 -5.31 -11.45 1.24
CA TYR A 87 -6.24 -11.93 0.21
C TYR A 87 -6.23 -13.44 -0.02
N LYS A 88 -5.52 -14.22 0.78
CA LYS A 88 -5.37 -15.67 0.57
C LYS A 88 -6.72 -16.40 0.45
N ALA A 89 -7.67 -16.07 1.31
CA ALA A 89 -9.00 -16.68 1.33
C ALA A 89 -9.92 -16.18 0.20
N ARG A 90 -9.69 -14.98 -0.36
CA ARG A 90 -10.56 -14.37 -1.36
C ARG A 90 -10.25 -14.89 -2.76
N LYS A 91 -11.24 -15.41 -3.49
CA LYS A 91 -11.06 -16.01 -4.83
C LYS A 91 -10.87 -14.99 -5.95
N GLY A 92 -11.10 -13.69 -5.71
CA GLY A 92 -10.99 -12.60 -6.70
C GLY A 92 -11.78 -11.38 -6.26
N GLY A 93 -11.86 -10.33 -7.12
CA GLY A 93 -12.58 -9.11 -6.79
C GLY A 93 -11.93 -8.35 -5.63
N TYR A 94 -10.63 -8.11 -5.72
CA TYR A 94 -9.87 -7.42 -4.67
C TYR A 94 -10.07 -5.92 -4.66
N LEU A 95 -10.65 -5.36 -5.73
CA LEU A 95 -10.80 -3.93 -5.93
C LEU A 95 -12.26 -3.50 -5.88
N ARG A 96 -12.52 -2.38 -5.20
CA ARG A 96 -13.78 -1.65 -5.25
C ARG A 96 -13.59 -0.37 -6.05
N ILE A 97 -14.54 -0.06 -6.94
CA ILE A 97 -14.53 1.16 -7.75
C ILE A 97 -15.78 1.96 -7.40
N LEU A 98 -15.60 3.10 -6.75
CA LEU A 98 -16.66 4.02 -6.36
C LEU A 98 -16.69 5.21 -7.34
N LYS A 99 -17.85 5.58 -7.85
CA LYS A 99 -18.00 6.77 -8.70
C LYS A 99 -17.97 8.03 -7.83
N MET A 100 -17.20 9.04 -8.23
CA MET A 100 -17.00 10.28 -7.47
C MET A 100 -17.59 11.52 -8.16
N GLY A 101 -18.46 11.36 -9.16
CA GLY A 101 -18.94 12.49 -9.94
C GLY A 101 -17.94 12.90 -11.03
N PHE A 102 -17.83 14.19 -11.29
CA PHE A 102 -17.07 14.76 -12.40
C PHE A 102 -15.95 15.66 -11.90
N ARG A 103 -14.86 15.73 -12.66
CA ARG A 103 -13.73 16.61 -12.37
C ARG A 103 -14.02 18.04 -12.84
N GLN A 104 -13.69 19.01 -12.00
CA GLN A 104 -13.77 20.43 -12.40
C GLN A 104 -12.82 20.71 -13.57
N GLY A 105 -13.23 21.54 -14.50
CA GLY A 105 -12.50 21.95 -15.68
C GLY A 105 -12.86 21.14 -16.93
N ASP A 106 -12.64 19.82 -16.95
CA ASP A 106 -12.87 18.98 -18.14
C ASP A 106 -14.07 18.03 -18.02
N ASN A 107 -14.84 18.13 -16.96
CA ASN A 107 -16.03 17.31 -16.71
C ASN A 107 -15.81 15.79 -16.88
N ALA A 108 -14.58 15.29 -16.66
CA ALA A 108 -14.27 13.89 -16.78
C ALA A 108 -14.88 13.07 -15.62
N PRO A 109 -15.54 11.92 -15.88
CA PRO A 109 -16.09 11.07 -14.83
C PRO A 109 -14.95 10.49 -13.98
N MET A 110 -14.99 10.77 -12.68
CA MET A 110 -13.99 10.33 -11.70
C MET A 110 -14.42 9.07 -10.97
N ALA A 111 -13.43 8.31 -10.50
CA ALA A 111 -13.63 7.14 -9.67
C ALA A 111 -12.55 7.05 -8.59
N TYR A 112 -12.96 6.58 -7.43
CA TYR A 112 -12.10 6.14 -6.36
C TYR A 112 -11.93 4.64 -6.45
N VAL A 113 -10.69 4.18 -6.51
CA VAL A 113 -10.35 2.76 -6.56
C VAL A 113 -9.64 2.41 -5.28
N GLU A 114 -10.16 1.46 -4.55
CA GLU A 114 -9.60 1.01 -3.29
C GLU A 114 -9.43 -0.50 -3.26
N LEU A 115 -8.48 -0.96 -2.47
CA LEU A 115 -8.34 -2.36 -2.09
C LEU A 115 -9.38 -2.69 -1.02
N LEU A 116 -10.06 -3.83 -1.17
CA LEU A 116 -10.95 -4.36 -0.14
C LEU A 116 -10.14 -4.84 1.06
N ASP A 117 -10.80 -4.94 2.23
CA ASP A 117 -10.18 -5.40 3.48
C ASP A 117 -8.93 -4.56 3.86
N ARG A 118 -8.96 -3.28 3.49
CA ARG A 118 -7.96 -2.31 3.93
C ARG A 118 -8.06 -2.13 5.45
N PRO A 119 -6.94 -2.13 6.20
CA PRO A 119 -6.96 -1.70 7.59
C PRO A 119 -7.48 -0.26 7.63
N GLU A 120 -8.38 0.01 8.56
CA GLU A 120 -8.87 1.37 8.77
C GLU A 120 -7.66 2.28 9.07
N PRO A 121 -7.60 3.48 8.49
CA PRO A 121 -6.57 4.42 8.86
C PRO A 121 -6.72 4.65 10.36
N VAL A 122 -5.69 4.32 11.13
CA VAL A 122 -5.61 4.73 12.53
C VAL A 122 -5.49 6.26 12.46
N ASP A 123 -6.52 6.97 12.90
CA ASP A 123 -6.49 8.42 12.96
C ASP A 123 -5.30 8.79 13.86
N GLU A 124 -4.34 9.55 13.33
CA GLU A 124 -3.13 10.00 14.05
C GLU A 124 -3.46 10.82 15.32
N ALA A 125 -4.73 11.16 15.53
CA ALA A 125 -5.25 11.74 16.74
C ALA A 125 -5.19 10.79 17.95
N ASP A 126 -5.43 9.46 17.74
CA ASP A 126 -5.44 8.47 18.83
C ASP A 126 -4.04 8.08 19.32
N GLU A 127 -2.98 8.29 18.53
CA GLU A 127 -1.61 8.03 18.98
C GLU A 127 -1.07 9.14 19.89
N LYS A 128 -1.48 10.40 19.70
CA LYS A 128 -1.05 11.51 20.54
C LYS A 128 -1.59 11.43 21.97
N ASP A 129 -2.77 10.85 22.15
CA ASP A 129 -3.37 10.65 23.47
C ASP A 129 -2.81 9.43 24.22
N LYS A 130 -2.20 8.47 23.52
CA LYS A 130 -1.56 7.31 24.16
C LYS A 130 -0.15 7.61 24.70
N ASP A 131 0.59 8.49 24.05
CA ASP A 131 1.91 8.92 24.54
C ASP A 131 1.82 9.90 25.71
N ALA A 132 0.75 10.68 25.83
CA ALA A 132 0.51 11.56 26.98
C ALA A 132 0.12 10.81 28.26
N LYS A 133 -0.19 9.52 28.21
CA LYS A 133 -0.67 8.71 29.34
C LYS A 133 0.32 7.66 29.85
N LYS A 134 1.61 7.72 29.45
CA LYS A 134 2.65 6.89 30.07
C LYS A 134 3.10 7.55 31.38
N PRO A 135 2.84 6.91 32.55
CA PRO A 135 3.31 7.44 33.83
C PRO A 135 4.85 7.41 33.85
N ALA A 136 5.44 8.55 34.15
CA ALA A 136 6.89 8.71 34.34
C ALA A 136 7.39 7.72 35.40
N LYS A 137 8.35 6.85 35.05
CA LYS A 137 9.04 5.99 36.00
C LYS A 137 9.85 6.89 36.97
N PRO A 138 9.78 6.63 38.28
CA PRO A 138 10.56 7.42 39.25
C PRO A 138 12.06 7.13 39.10
N VAL A 139 12.81 8.18 38.82
CA VAL A 139 14.30 8.17 38.83
C VAL A 139 14.76 7.91 40.26
N LYS A 140 15.31 6.71 40.52
CA LYS A 140 16.04 6.43 41.76
C LYS A 140 17.30 7.31 41.83
N LYS A 141 17.32 8.29 42.70
CA LYS A 141 18.54 8.97 43.16
C LYS A 141 19.32 7.99 44.04
N GLU A 142 20.33 7.34 43.49
CA GLU A 142 21.36 6.70 44.30
C GLU A 142 22.29 7.77 44.85
N THR A 143 22.29 7.87 46.18
CA THR A 143 23.08 8.75 46.97
C THR A 143 24.55 8.32 46.96
N LYS A 144 25.38 9.19 46.38
CA LYS A 144 26.86 9.17 46.45
C LYS A 144 27.29 9.53 47.86
N LYS A 145 27.36 8.54 48.75
CA LYS A 145 27.88 8.71 50.13
C LYS A 145 28.57 7.42 50.61
N GLU A 146 29.69 7.08 49.98
CA GLU A 146 30.59 6.06 50.54
C GLU A 146 31.95 6.04 49.81
N SER A 147 32.64 7.14 49.77
CA SER A 147 34.06 7.16 49.36
C SER A 147 34.82 8.33 50.01
N ARG A 148 34.55 8.57 51.29
CA ARG A 148 35.29 9.61 52.06
C ARG A 148 35.65 9.16 53.47
N LYS A 149 35.96 7.87 53.69
CA LYS A 149 36.37 7.33 54.97
C LYS A 149 37.59 6.41 54.94
N GLU A 150 38.35 6.31 53.87
CA GLU A 150 39.58 5.52 53.83
C GLU A 150 40.85 6.31 53.47
N ALA A 151 40.87 7.60 53.69
CA ALA A 151 42.08 8.40 53.49
C ALA A 151 42.44 9.15 54.77
N LYS A 152 42.37 8.48 55.95
CA LYS A 152 42.87 9.04 57.20
C LYS A 152 43.16 7.91 58.22
N ALA A 153 44.05 6.98 57.89
CA ALA A 153 44.77 6.10 58.81
C ALA A 153 45.87 5.36 58.04
N ALA A 154 47.01 5.98 57.81
CA ALA A 154 48.36 5.47 57.74
C ALA A 154 49.30 6.65 57.44
#